data_85b5bfd490d2c58bb6c697daea6c8765
#
_entry.id   85b5bfd490d2c58bb6c697daea6c8765
#
_cell.length_a   1.000
_cell.length_b   1.000
_cell.length_c   1.000
_cell.angle_alpha   90.00
_cell.angle_beta   90.00
_cell.angle_gamma   90.00
#
_symmetry.space_group_name_H-M   'P 1'
#
loop_
_entity.id
_entity.type
_entity.pdbx_description
1 polymer ?
#
loop_
_entity_poly.entity_id
_entity_poly.type
_entity_poly.pdbx_seq_one_letter_code
_entity_poly.pdbx_strand_id
1 'polypeptide(L)'
;GFALAYLAHSMLFVNNFYHCSNAEQRAKYLAKSLSGEWIGAMGMTEPGYGTDVLGMTTTAVRDGDEYILNGTKTYITNGVEGHCFLVYAKVDGRVTAFLVDRTCPGFSSSHHIDKLGMRGSTMAELIFEECKIPKNNLLGEIGGGLTHMMRNLPPPLIGARIDMYGVVSGDPAVKD
;
A
#
# COMPACT_ATOMS: atom_id res chain seq x y z
N GLY A 1 16.50 10.68 4.14
CA GLY A 1 16.17 9.65 3.14
C GLY A 1 15.86 8.33 3.78
N PHE A 2 16.77 7.72 4.53
CA PHE A 2 16.58 6.41 5.16
C PHE A 2 15.31 6.33 6.02
N ALA A 3 15.04 7.32 6.87
CA ALA A 3 13.86 7.34 7.72
C ALA A 3 12.54 7.23 6.91
N LEU A 4 12.47 7.88 5.75
CA LEU A 4 11.29 7.78 4.88
C LEU A 4 11.10 6.36 4.31
N ALA A 5 12.17 5.73 3.84
CA ALA A 5 12.13 4.34 3.36
C ALA A 5 11.71 3.37 4.46
N TYR A 6 12.27 3.55 5.69
CA TYR A 6 11.91 2.75 6.86
C TYR A 6 10.43 2.93 7.26
N LEU A 7 9.95 4.18 7.31
CA LEU A 7 8.55 4.46 7.67
C LEU A 7 7.57 3.92 6.61
N ALA A 8 7.90 4.02 5.33
CA ALA A 8 7.07 3.44 4.27
C ALA A 8 6.98 1.91 4.42
N HIS A 9 8.09 1.26 4.76
CA HIS A 9 8.09 -0.18 5.04
C HIS A 9 7.31 -0.51 6.33
N SER A 10 7.68 0.07 7.46
CA SER A 10 7.17 -0.33 8.77
C SER A 10 5.72 0.11 9.00
N MET A 11 5.40 1.37 8.68
CA MET A 11 4.08 1.94 8.99
C MET A 11 3.07 1.70 7.86
N LEU A 12 3.46 1.95 6.60
CA LEU A 12 2.50 1.85 5.51
C LEU A 12 2.31 0.42 5.02
N PHE A 13 3.35 -0.41 5.03
CA PHE A 13 3.25 -1.80 4.63
C PHE A 13 3.06 -2.74 5.82
N VAL A 14 4.05 -2.92 6.71
CA VAL A 14 4.02 -3.96 7.75
C VAL A 14 2.84 -3.79 8.70
N ASN A 15 2.58 -2.58 9.19
CA ASN A 15 1.47 -2.33 10.11
C ASN A 15 0.11 -2.63 9.47
N ASN A 16 -0.15 -2.15 8.24
CA ASN A 16 -1.38 -2.48 7.51
C ASN A 16 -1.52 -3.97 7.26
N PHE A 17 -0.45 -4.60 6.78
CA PHE A 17 -0.40 -6.03 6.54
C PHE A 17 -0.71 -6.82 7.82
N TYR A 18 -0.04 -6.50 8.93
CA TYR A 18 -0.24 -7.22 10.21
C TYR A 18 -1.71 -7.20 10.66
N HIS A 19 -2.37 -6.05 10.57
CA HIS A 19 -3.75 -5.90 11.03
C HIS A 19 -4.80 -6.49 10.09
N CYS A 20 -4.52 -6.58 8.79
CA CYS A 20 -5.49 -6.97 7.78
C CYS A 20 -5.29 -8.39 7.24
N SER A 21 -4.13 -9.00 7.50
CA SER A 21 -3.75 -10.31 6.97
C SER A 21 -4.35 -11.47 7.78
N ASN A 22 -4.56 -12.58 7.08
CA ASN A 22 -4.88 -13.87 7.67
C ASN A 22 -3.61 -14.63 8.13
N ALA A 23 -3.79 -15.81 8.76
CA ALA A 23 -2.70 -16.60 9.29
C ALA A 23 -1.74 -17.11 8.20
N GLU A 24 -2.25 -17.51 7.03
CA GLU A 24 -1.45 -17.99 5.91
C GLU A 24 -0.57 -16.87 5.33
N GLN A 25 -1.16 -15.69 5.12
CA GLN A 25 -0.42 -14.51 4.66
C GLN A 25 0.67 -14.10 5.66
N ARG A 26 0.36 -14.11 6.97
CA ARG A 26 1.37 -13.83 8.01
C ARG A 26 2.52 -14.82 7.98
N ALA A 27 2.23 -16.10 7.86
CA ALA A 27 3.26 -17.14 7.77
C ALA A 27 4.20 -16.92 6.58
N LYS A 28 3.67 -16.47 5.44
CA LYS A 28 4.44 -16.22 4.22
C LYS A 28 5.30 -14.95 4.30
N TYR A 29 4.72 -13.84 4.78
CA TYR A 29 5.33 -12.51 4.60
C TYR A 29 5.92 -11.90 5.88
N LEU A 30 5.33 -12.18 7.07
CA LEU A 30 5.60 -11.37 8.26
C LEU A 30 7.05 -11.51 8.77
N ALA A 31 7.55 -12.73 8.90
CA ALA A 31 8.90 -12.96 9.42
C ALA A 31 9.97 -12.27 8.58
N LYS A 32 9.85 -12.38 7.25
CA LYS A 32 10.79 -11.76 6.30
C LYS A 32 10.69 -10.23 6.29
N SER A 33 9.49 -9.70 6.47
CA SER A 33 9.29 -8.25 6.58
C SER A 33 9.86 -7.70 7.90
N LEU A 34 9.67 -8.39 9.02
CA LEU A 34 10.19 -7.96 10.32
C LEU A 34 11.71 -8.05 10.40
N SER A 35 12.32 -9.05 9.77
CA SER A 35 13.79 -9.20 9.72
C SER A 35 14.47 -8.20 8.77
N GLY A 36 13.70 -7.55 7.88
CA GLY A 36 14.24 -6.70 6.82
C GLY A 36 14.77 -7.49 5.61
N GLU A 37 14.61 -8.82 5.58
CA GLU A 37 14.93 -9.63 4.39
C GLU A 37 14.04 -9.20 3.20
N TRP A 38 12.77 -8.89 3.46
CA TRP A 38 11.86 -8.37 2.47
C TRP A 38 11.46 -6.93 2.80
N ILE A 39 11.69 -6.05 1.84
CA ILE A 39 11.24 -4.66 1.89
C ILE A 39 9.85 -4.59 1.31
N GLY A 40 8.92 -4.00 2.06
CA GLY A 40 7.57 -3.73 1.60
C GLY A 40 7.37 -2.28 1.18
N ALA A 41 6.39 -2.07 0.30
CA ALA A 41 5.95 -0.75 -0.13
C ALA A 41 4.43 -0.70 -0.28
N MET A 42 3.85 0.51 -0.32
CA MET A 42 2.41 0.70 -0.49
C MET A 42 2.14 1.48 -1.78
N GLY A 43 1.38 0.86 -2.69
CA GLY A 43 0.96 1.43 -3.97
C GLY A 43 -0.47 1.95 -3.89
N MET A 44 -0.64 3.25 -3.62
CA MET A 44 -1.94 3.90 -3.52
C MET A 44 -2.13 4.95 -4.62
N THR A 45 -1.21 5.90 -4.71
CA THR A 45 -1.26 7.05 -5.63
C THR A 45 -1.13 6.61 -7.10
N GLU A 46 -1.91 7.23 -7.97
CA GLU A 46 -1.84 7.06 -9.42
C GLU A 46 -1.45 8.37 -10.11
N PRO A 47 -0.98 8.34 -11.38
CA PRO A 47 -0.61 9.55 -12.10
C PRO A 47 -1.71 10.62 -12.14
N GLY A 48 -2.98 10.21 -12.25
CA GLY A 48 -4.13 11.12 -12.27
C GLY A 48 -4.82 11.32 -10.92
N TYR A 49 -4.47 10.55 -9.88
CA TYR A 49 -5.23 10.48 -8.62
C TYR A 49 -4.29 10.43 -7.41
N GLY A 50 -4.03 11.59 -6.82
CA GLY A 50 -3.26 11.74 -5.58
C GLY A 50 -4.19 11.89 -4.37
N THR A 51 -4.70 13.12 -4.16
CA THR A 51 -5.61 13.41 -3.04
C THR A 51 -6.94 12.67 -3.16
N ASP A 52 -7.51 12.58 -4.35
CA ASP A 52 -8.71 11.77 -4.63
C ASP A 52 -8.32 10.30 -4.87
N VAL A 53 -7.97 9.60 -3.82
CA VAL A 53 -7.60 8.18 -3.91
C VAL A 53 -8.76 7.28 -4.30
N LEU A 54 -10.00 7.69 -4.09
CA LEU A 54 -11.18 6.93 -4.48
C LEU A 54 -11.45 7.00 -5.99
N GLY A 55 -10.92 8.04 -6.65
CA GLY A 55 -10.95 8.18 -8.11
C GLY A 55 -10.03 7.21 -8.84
N MET A 56 -9.18 6.43 -8.13
CA MET A 56 -8.21 5.52 -8.77
C MET A 56 -8.81 4.70 -9.92
N THR A 57 -7.98 4.42 -10.90
CA THR A 57 -8.34 3.69 -12.13
C THR A 57 -7.77 2.29 -12.21
N THR A 58 -6.78 1.94 -11.37
CA THR A 58 -6.27 0.57 -11.29
C THR A 58 -7.39 -0.40 -10.98
N THR A 59 -7.53 -1.42 -11.80
CA THR A 59 -8.58 -2.44 -11.67
C THR A 59 -8.01 -3.80 -11.36
N ALA A 60 -8.83 -4.64 -10.72
CA ALA A 60 -8.56 -6.05 -10.50
C ALA A 60 -9.81 -6.85 -10.89
N VAL A 61 -9.67 -7.72 -11.87
CA VAL A 61 -10.75 -8.60 -12.35
C VAL A 61 -10.47 -10.02 -11.90
N ARG A 62 -11.47 -10.68 -11.32
CA ARG A 62 -11.33 -12.08 -10.91
C ARG A 62 -11.32 -13.00 -12.12
N ASP A 63 -10.32 -13.88 -12.20
CA ASP A 63 -10.22 -14.95 -13.19
C ASP A 63 -9.90 -16.26 -12.47
N GLY A 64 -10.94 -17.04 -12.22
CA GLY A 64 -10.82 -18.32 -11.50
C GLY A 64 -10.24 -18.16 -10.10
N ASP A 65 -9.02 -18.68 -9.90
CA ASP A 65 -8.27 -18.62 -8.64
C ASP A 65 -7.24 -17.49 -8.59
N GLU A 66 -7.31 -16.57 -9.54
CA GLU A 66 -6.44 -15.40 -9.64
C GLU A 66 -7.25 -14.10 -9.75
N TYR A 67 -6.56 -12.98 -9.56
CA TYR A 67 -6.99 -11.64 -9.97
C TYR A 67 -6.03 -11.11 -11.02
N ILE A 68 -6.56 -10.50 -12.05
CA ILE A 68 -5.80 -9.82 -13.10
C ILE A 68 -5.82 -8.34 -12.80
N LEU A 69 -4.67 -7.78 -12.43
CA LEU A 69 -4.51 -6.34 -12.16
C LEU A 69 -4.03 -5.62 -13.41
N ASN A 70 -4.65 -4.46 -13.66
CA ASN A 70 -4.24 -3.52 -14.70
C ASN A 70 -4.23 -2.09 -14.17
N GLY A 71 -3.13 -1.36 -14.41
CA GLY A 71 -2.98 0.04 -14.00
C GLY A 71 -1.55 0.41 -13.62
N THR A 72 -1.39 1.63 -13.10
CA THR A 72 -0.09 2.17 -12.69
C THR A 72 -0.22 2.91 -11.37
N LYS A 73 0.71 2.64 -10.44
CA LYS A 73 0.88 3.42 -9.22
C LYS A 73 2.15 4.26 -9.31
N THR A 74 2.09 5.51 -8.90
CA THR A 74 3.21 6.45 -9.04
C THR A 74 3.71 6.96 -7.68
N TYR A 75 4.96 7.44 -7.66
CA TYR A 75 5.63 7.98 -6.47
C TYR A 75 5.73 6.98 -5.31
N ILE A 76 5.95 5.71 -5.62
CA ILE A 76 5.98 4.66 -4.60
C ILE A 76 7.37 4.57 -3.97
N THR A 77 7.47 4.96 -2.70
CA THR A 77 8.68 4.80 -1.89
C THR A 77 8.99 3.31 -1.74
N ASN A 78 10.26 2.93 -1.87
CA ASN A 78 10.76 1.56 -1.96
C ASN A 78 10.28 0.80 -3.22
N GLY A 79 9.74 1.48 -4.22
CA GLY A 79 9.24 0.85 -5.44
C GLY A 79 10.33 0.11 -6.24
N VAL A 80 11.59 0.58 -6.15
CA VAL A 80 12.74 -0.05 -6.82
C VAL A 80 13.19 -1.31 -6.10
N GLU A 81 13.35 -1.28 -4.77
CA GLU A 81 13.90 -2.37 -3.96
C GLU A 81 12.85 -3.29 -3.35
N GLY A 82 11.57 -2.88 -3.35
CA GLY A 82 10.48 -3.62 -2.70
C GLY A 82 10.38 -5.06 -3.21
N HIS A 83 10.12 -6.00 -2.33
CA HIS A 83 9.90 -7.41 -2.60
C HIS A 83 8.41 -7.74 -2.65
N CYS A 84 7.63 -7.06 -1.82
CA CYS A 84 6.18 -7.20 -1.74
C CYS A 84 5.52 -5.83 -1.64
N PHE A 85 4.39 -5.68 -2.31
CA PHE A 85 3.66 -4.42 -2.43
C PHE A 85 2.24 -4.58 -1.94
N LEU A 86 1.80 -3.68 -1.05
CA LEU A 86 0.40 -3.51 -0.71
C LEU A 86 -0.22 -2.58 -1.75
N VAL A 87 -1.04 -3.11 -2.64
CA VAL A 87 -1.60 -2.39 -3.79
C VAL A 87 -3.12 -2.29 -3.65
N TYR A 88 -3.64 -1.09 -3.90
CA TYR A 88 -5.08 -0.86 -3.94
C TYR A 88 -5.57 -0.80 -5.39
N ALA A 89 -6.61 -1.58 -5.68
CA ALA A 89 -7.26 -1.64 -6.99
C ALA A 89 -8.78 -1.77 -6.84
N LYS A 90 -9.53 -1.45 -7.87
CA LYS A 90 -10.99 -1.61 -7.86
C LYS A 90 -11.39 -3.01 -8.33
N VAL A 91 -12.15 -3.72 -7.51
CA VAL A 91 -12.92 -4.91 -7.88
C VAL A 91 -14.38 -4.51 -7.94
N ASP A 92 -15.02 -4.59 -9.08
CA ASP A 92 -16.41 -4.17 -9.29
C ASP A 92 -16.69 -2.76 -8.74
N GLY A 93 -15.78 -1.82 -9.01
CA GLY A 93 -15.86 -0.42 -8.55
C GLY A 93 -15.50 -0.21 -7.07
N ARG A 94 -15.25 -1.24 -6.29
CA ARG A 94 -14.93 -1.17 -4.85
C ARG A 94 -13.44 -1.27 -4.60
N VAL A 95 -12.89 -0.31 -3.86
CA VAL A 95 -11.47 -0.30 -3.51
C VAL A 95 -11.13 -1.50 -2.64
N THR A 96 -10.17 -2.29 -3.11
CA THR A 96 -9.75 -3.57 -2.52
C THR A 96 -8.23 -3.59 -2.41
N ALA A 97 -7.69 -4.23 -1.38
CA ALA A 97 -6.25 -4.32 -1.14
C ALA A 97 -5.70 -5.69 -1.57
N PHE A 98 -4.53 -5.68 -2.19
CA PHE A 98 -3.83 -6.88 -2.65
C PHE A 98 -2.37 -6.89 -2.21
N LEU A 99 -1.83 -8.07 -1.93
CA LEU A 99 -0.40 -8.31 -1.78
C LEU A 99 0.16 -8.75 -3.13
N VAL A 100 1.05 -7.95 -3.70
CA VAL A 100 1.70 -8.22 -4.98
C VAL A 100 3.16 -8.53 -4.74
N ASP A 101 3.58 -9.74 -5.06
CA ASP A 101 5.00 -10.10 -5.03
C ASP A 101 5.70 -9.51 -6.27
N ARG A 102 6.94 -9.06 -6.11
CA ARG A 102 7.74 -8.56 -7.25
C ARG A 102 7.83 -9.55 -8.41
N THR A 103 7.71 -10.84 -8.11
CA THR A 103 7.79 -11.93 -9.09
C THR A 103 6.47 -12.27 -9.77
N CYS A 104 5.38 -11.56 -9.46
CA CYS A 104 4.09 -11.79 -10.12
C CYS A 104 4.23 -11.52 -11.63
N PRO A 105 3.75 -12.45 -12.49
CA PRO A 105 3.73 -12.22 -13.94
C PRO A 105 2.91 -10.95 -14.27
N GLY A 106 3.45 -10.10 -15.14
CA GLY A 106 2.81 -8.84 -15.52
C GLY A 106 3.06 -7.67 -14.56
N PHE A 107 3.88 -7.88 -13.51
CA PHE A 107 4.37 -6.80 -12.66
C PHE A 107 5.72 -6.28 -13.16
N SER A 108 5.87 -4.95 -13.17
CA SER A 108 7.17 -4.28 -13.34
C SER A 108 7.23 -2.99 -12.53
N SER A 109 8.43 -2.45 -12.36
CA SER A 109 8.63 -1.13 -11.77
C SER A 109 9.53 -0.27 -12.65
N SER A 110 9.28 1.03 -12.68
CA SER A 110 10.13 1.98 -13.39
C SER A 110 11.53 2.07 -12.78
N HIS A 111 12.42 2.74 -13.50
CA HIS A 111 13.67 3.22 -12.90
C HIS A 111 13.37 4.21 -11.77
N HIS A 112 14.39 4.45 -10.93
CA HIS A 112 14.31 5.43 -9.86
C HIS A 112 13.89 6.82 -10.37
N ILE A 113 12.89 7.40 -9.72
CA ILE A 113 12.45 8.78 -9.99
C ILE A 113 13.35 9.73 -9.20
N ASP A 114 14.05 10.62 -9.90
CA ASP A 114 14.89 11.65 -9.28
C ASP A 114 14.05 12.66 -8.49
N LYS A 115 14.52 12.98 -7.28
CA LYS A 115 13.83 13.90 -6.36
C LYS A 115 14.73 15.06 -5.99
N LEU A 116 14.14 16.22 -5.74
CA LEU A 116 14.85 17.39 -5.23
C LEU A 116 15.43 17.13 -3.84
N GLY A 117 14.66 16.46 -2.96
CA GLY A 117 15.06 16.10 -1.60
C GLY A 117 14.78 14.64 -1.27
N MET A 118 15.10 14.19 -0.05
CA MET A 118 14.92 12.80 0.42
C MET A 118 15.56 11.74 -0.49
N ARG A 119 16.68 12.09 -1.15
CA ARG A 119 17.34 11.28 -2.19
C ARG A 119 17.87 9.93 -1.68
N GLY A 120 18.03 9.76 -0.37
CA GLY A 120 18.42 8.49 0.25
C GLY A 120 17.28 7.48 0.41
N SER A 121 16.07 7.75 -0.10
CA SER A 121 15.02 6.75 -0.32
C SER A 121 14.70 6.70 -1.80
N THR A 122 14.55 5.52 -2.36
CA THR A 122 14.15 5.36 -3.76
C THR A 122 12.66 5.56 -3.93
N MET A 123 12.27 5.88 -5.14
CA MET A 123 10.89 6.07 -5.54
C MET A 123 10.73 5.60 -6.98
N ALA A 124 9.64 4.90 -7.29
CA ALA A 124 9.36 4.38 -8.63
C ALA A 124 7.86 4.39 -8.91
N GLU A 125 7.52 4.11 -10.15
CA GLU A 125 6.19 3.66 -10.54
C GLU A 125 6.11 2.14 -10.43
N LEU A 126 4.94 1.64 -10.08
CA LEU A 126 4.59 0.22 -10.15
C LEU A 126 3.62 0.05 -11.33
N ILE A 127 3.94 -0.82 -12.24
CA ILE A 127 3.19 -1.02 -13.49
C ILE A 127 2.60 -2.43 -13.48
N PHE A 128 1.32 -2.53 -13.74
CA PHE A 128 0.56 -3.77 -13.78
C PHE A 128 -0.05 -3.93 -15.16
N GLU A 129 0.41 -4.92 -15.92
CA GLU A 129 -0.07 -5.25 -17.27
C GLU A 129 -0.48 -6.72 -17.26
N GLU A 130 -1.78 -6.98 -17.23
CA GLU A 130 -2.33 -8.33 -17.04
C GLU A 130 -1.66 -9.05 -15.85
N CYS A 131 -1.42 -8.31 -14.76
CA CYS A 131 -0.64 -8.82 -13.63
C CYS A 131 -1.45 -9.84 -12.84
N LYS A 132 -0.97 -11.08 -12.83
CA LYS A 132 -1.63 -12.22 -12.20
C LYS A 132 -1.30 -12.33 -10.74
N ILE A 133 -2.32 -12.25 -9.91
CA ILE A 133 -2.22 -12.30 -8.45
C ILE A 133 -3.06 -13.46 -7.93
N PRO A 134 -2.50 -14.43 -7.18
CA PRO A 134 -3.27 -15.49 -6.56
C PRO A 134 -4.39 -14.92 -5.67
N LYS A 135 -5.56 -15.56 -5.68
CA LYS A 135 -6.71 -15.12 -4.85
C LYS A 135 -6.37 -15.00 -3.36
N ASN A 136 -5.46 -15.84 -2.86
CA ASN A 136 -5.01 -15.82 -1.47
C ASN A 136 -4.16 -14.57 -1.12
N ASN A 137 -3.78 -13.78 -2.10
CA ASN A 137 -3.10 -12.51 -1.92
C ASN A 137 -4.07 -11.31 -1.81
N LEU A 138 -5.39 -11.54 -1.89
CA LEU A 138 -6.36 -10.52 -1.48
C LEU A 138 -6.21 -10.27 0.03
N LEU A 139 -5.97 -9.02 0.41
CA LEU A 139 -5.77 -8.62 1.80
C LEU A 139 -7.10 -8.15 2.40
N GLY A 140 -7.59 -8.87 3.40
CA GLY A 140 -8.89 -8.62 4.00
C GLY A 140 -10.05 -9.08 3.10
N GLU A 141 -10.97 -8.18 2.77
CA GLU A 141 -12.17 -8.47 1.97
C GLU A 141 -12.33 -7.52 0.78
N ILE A 142 -13.12 -7.91 -0.22
CA ILE A 142 -13.44 -7.05 -1.37
C ILE A 142 -14.20 -5.82 -0.88
N GLY A 143 -13.68 -4.63 -1.25
CA GLY A 143 -14.23 -3.35 -0.81
C GLY A 143 -13.70 -2.84 0.54
N GLY A 144 -12.89 -3.63 1.26
CA GLY A 144 -12.27 -3.24 2.54
C GLY A 144 -11.07 -2.29 2.41
N GLY A 145 -10.64 -1.99 1.18
CA GLY A 145 -9.41 -1.23 0.93
C GLY A 145 -9.40 0.18 1.54
N LEU A 146 -10.55 0.85 1.57
CA LEU A 146 -10.64 2.18 2.20
C LEU A 146 -10.32 2.11 3.70
N THR A 147 -10.87 1.15 4.42
CA THR A 147 -10.58 0.93 5.85
C THR A 147 -9.09 0.66 6.08
N HIS A 148 -8.47 -0.10 5.18
CA HIS A 148 -7.03 -0.38 5.25
C HIS A 148 -6.19 0.88 5.02
N MET A 149 -6.52 1.70 4.00
CA MET A 149 -5.85 2.98 3.74
C MET A 149 -5.90 3.91 4.95
N MET A 150 -7.09 4.05 5.53
CA MET A 150 -7.34 5.00 6.61
C MET A 150 -6.71 4.58 7.94
N ARG A 151 -6.33 3.31 8.09
CA ARG A 151 -5.73 2.81 9.34
C ARG A 151 -4.41 3.49 9.68
N ASN A 152 -3.60 3.86 8.68
CA ASN A 152 -2.30 4.52 8.86
C ASN A 152 -2.36 6.02 8.59
N LEU A 153 -3.49 6.51 8.16
CA LEU A 153 -3.78 7.93 8.13
C LEU A 153 -4.52 8.27 9.42
N PRO A 154 -4.25 9.41 10.04
CA PRO A 154 -5.07 9.85 11.15
C PRO A 154 -6.52 9.86 10.71
N PRO A 155 -7.48 9.54 11.60
CA PRO A 155 -8.90 9.54 11.25
C PRO A 155 -9.24 10.84 10.52
N PRO A 156 -10.12 10.77 9.50
CA PRO A 156 -10.43 11.94 8.69
C PRO A 156 -10.83 13.08 9.60
N LEU A 157 -10.12 14.17 9.44
CA LEU A 157 -10.16 15.36 10.27
C LEU A 157 -11.44 16.19 10.06
N ILE A 158 -12.57 15.55 9.87
CA ILE A 158 -13.84 16.25 9.95
C ILE A 158 -14.04 16.61 11.43
N GLY A 159 -13.52 17.80 11.80
CA GLY A 159 -13.63 18.34 13.14
C GLY A 159 -12.50 18.02 14.12
N ALA A 160 -11.47 17.29 13.73
CA ALA A 160 -10.31 17.04 14.59
C ALA A 160 -9.12 17.94 14.21
N ARG A 161 -8.40 18.41 15.21
CA ARG A 161 -7.15 19.19 15.06
C ARG A 161 -5.98 18.25 15.19
N ILE A 162 -5.08 18.20 14.20
CA ILE A 162 -3.76 17.59 14.38
C ILE A 162 -2.84 18.68 14.92
N ASP A 163 -2.28 18.48 16.08
CA ASP A 163 -1.18 19.30 16.55
C ASP A 163 0.17 18.84 15.92
N MET A 164 1.20 19.64 16.07
CA MET A 164 2.54 19.33 15.52
C MET A 164 3.19 18.07 16.13
N TYR A 165 2.58 17.46 17.11
CA TYR A 165 3.05 16.25 17.79
C TYR A 165 2.22 15.00 17.44
N GLY A 166 1.27 15.12 16.50
CA GLY A 166 0.44 14.01 16.05
C GLY A 166 -0.67 13.60 17.01
N VAL A 167 -0.98 14.42 18.01
CA VAL A 167 -2.10 14.20 18.91
C VAL A 167 -3.39 14.64 18.23
N VAL A 168 -4.35 13.74 18.12
CA VAL A 168 -5.69 14.06 17.61
C VAL A 168 -6.52 14.63 18.75
N SER A 169 -6.70 15.94 18.77
CA SER A 169 -7.62 16.55 19.72
C SER A 169 -9.06 16.18 19.36
N GLY A 170 -9.71 15.47 20.24
CA GLY A 170 -11.08 14.94 20.04
C GLY A 170 -11.25 13.49 20.48
N ASP A 171 -10.16 12.84 20.90
CA ASP A 171 -10.26 11.56 21.61
C ASP A 171 -10.87 11.79 23.00
N PRO A 172 -12.02 11.17 23.31
CA PRO A 172 -12.63 11.29 24.63
C PRO A 172 -11.76 10.74 25.78
N ALA A 173 -10.66 10.05 25.49
CA ALA A 173 -9.66 9.59 26.46
C ALA A 173 -8.62 10.65 26.80
N VAL A 174 -8.54 11.77 26.06
CA VAL A 174 -7.68 12.92 26.35
C VAL A 174 -8.58 14.04 26.90
N LYS A 175 -9.07 13.86 28.10
CA LYS A 175 -9.59 14.97 28.95
C LYS A 175 -8.51 15.32 29.94
N ASP A 176 -8.20 16.60 29.95
CA ASP A 176 -7.31 17.38 30.82
C ASP A 176 -6.94 16.74 32.16
#